data_efa6e4accc678d0d480af24201ada858
#
_entry.id   efa6e4accc678d0d480af24201ada858
#
_cell.length_a   1.000
_cell.length_b   1.000
_cell.length_c   1.000
_cell.angle_alpha   90.00
_cell.angle_beta   90.00
_cell.angle_gamma   90.00
#
_symmetry.space_group_name_H-M   'P 1'
#
loop_
_entity.id
_entity.type
_entity.pdbx_description
1 polymer ?
#
loop_
_entity_poly.entity_id
_entity_poly.type
_entity_poly.pdbx_seq_one_letter_code
_entity_poly.pdbx_strand_id
1 'polypeptide(L)'
;MKKNYFYLLVMALFVLSACAQKRPVSMPQSHLPPESVPEIGGSVPDQSTVPGDSNVGDKGADQSPLLSAVRPVQRPRPKVLVRMIRNAEKQLKNRQPQLAFSTLEQALYIDGQDPLVWHLMARAQFDQGNVVQAVSLAKKSNSLAAAYPDVREKNAALLRKAQGS
;
A
#
# COMPACT_ATOMS: atom_id res chain seq x y z
N MET A 1 -10.22 -50.94 20.90
CA MET A 1 -8.76 -50.78 20.81
C MET A 1 -8.23 -50.29 19.45
N LYS A 2 -8.97 -50.47 18.32
CA LYS A 2 -8.51 -50.04 16.99
C LYS A 2 -8.52 -48.52 16.73
N LYS A 3 -9.33 -47.72 17.43
CA LYS A 3 -9.44 -46.27 17.21
C LYS A 3 -8.23 -45.49 17.73
N ASN A 4 -7.56 -45.96 18.75
CA ASN A 4 -6.40 -45.23 19.35
C ASN A 4 -5.14 -45.37 18.51
N TYR A 5 -4.97 -46.45 17.75
CA TYR A 5 -3.83 -46.62 16.82
C TYR A 5 -3.89 -45.66 15.64
N PHE A 6 -5.11 -45.33 15.19
CA PHE A 6 -5.27 -44.37 14.10
C PHE A 6 -4.81 -42.97 14.48
N TYR A 7 -5.12 -42.52 15.70
CA TYR A 7 -4.66 -41.22 16.22
C TYR A 7 -3.15 -41.17 16.43
N LEU A 8 -2.54 -42.27 16.91
CA LEU A 8 -1.09 -42.37 17.06
C LEU A 8 -0.36 -42.35 15.71
N LEU A 9 -0.94 -42.98 14.68
CA LEU A 9 -0.36 -43.02 13.34
C LEU A 9 -0.46 -41.65 12.65
N VAL A 10 -1.57 -40.93 12.82
CA VAL A 10 -1.75 -39.56 12.31
C VAL A 10 -0.82 -38.58 13.02
N MET A 11 -0.62 -38.73 14.35
CA MET A 11 0.33 -37.89 15.09
C MET A 11 1.80 -38.16 14.71
N ALA A 12 2.16 -39.41 14.41
CA ALA A 12 3.49 -39.76 13.95
C ALA A 12 3.82 -39.19 12.56
N LEU A 13 2.80 -39.08 11.67
CA LEU A 13 2.96 -38.44 10.36
C LEU A 13 3.14 -36.92 10.43
N PHE A 14 2.58 -36.28 11.46
CA PHE A 14 2.73 -34.82 11.64
C PHE A 14 4.13 -34.42 12.14
N VAL A 15 4.83 -35.30 12.88
CA VAL A 15 6.17 -35.00 13.41
C VAL A 15 7.27 -35.04 12.33
N LEU A 16 7.03 -35.69 11.21
CA LEU A 16 8.00 -35.83 10.13
C LEU A 16 8.03 -34.65 9.13
N SER A 17 7.10 -33.70 9.25
CA SER A 17 7.02 -32.55 8.33
C SER A 17 7.78 -31.31 8.78
N ALA A 18 8.53 -31.34 9.88
CA ALA A 18 9.21 -30.19 10.51
C ALA A 18 10.65 -29.97 10.03
N CYS A 19 11.07 -30.48 8.87
CA CYS A 19 12.37 -30.14 8.27
C CYS A 19 12.18 -29.31 7.01
N ALA A 20 11.61 -28.11 7.11
CA ALA A 20 11.70 -27.10 6.06
C ALA A 20 12.99 -26.30 6.24
N GLN A 21 13.98 -26.63 5.41
CA GLN A 21 15.27 -25.96 5.29
C GLN A 21 15.11 -24.45 5.12
N LYS A 22 15.63 -23.69 6.09
CA LYS A 22 16.04 -22.30 5.88
C LYS A 22 17.16 -22.30 4.83
N ARG A 23 16.86 -21.95 3.59
CA ARG A 23 17.89 -21.61 2.61
C ARG A 23 18.47 -20.26 3.02
N PRO A 24 19.79 -20.13 3.20
CA PRO A 24 20.40 -18.84 3.33
C PRO A 24 20.26 -18.11 1.98
N VAL A 25 19.58 -16.98 1.99
CA VAL A 25 19.57 -16.07 0.84
C VAL A 25 20.96 -15.46 0.77
N SER A 26 21.77 -15.93 -0.14
CA SER A 26 23.00 -15.26 -0.54
C SER A 26 22.59 -13.97 -1.25
N MET A 27 22.79 -12.84 -0.59
CA MET A 27 22.72 -11.55 -1.25
C MET A 27 23.86 -11.47 -2.27
N PRO A 28 23.59 -11.15 -3.55
CA PRO A 28 24.67 -10.83 -4.47
C PRO A 28 25.31 -9.53 -3.98
N GLN A 29 26.58 -9.62 -3.59
CA GLN A 29 27.41 -8.45 -3.35
C GLN A 29 27.60 -7.75 -4.70
N SER A 30 26.90 -6.63 -4.88
CA SER A 30 27.21 -5.69 -5.95
C SER A 30 28.55 -5.07 -5.66
N HIS A 31 29.61 -5.59 -6.30
CA HIS A 31 30.85 -4.88 -6.46
C HIS A 31 30.59 -3.67 -7.36
N LEU A 32 30.35 -2.52 -6.75
CA LEU A 32 30.51 -1.23 -7.43
C LEU A 32 32.02 -0.93 -7.48
N PRO A 33 32.60 -0.66 -8.66
CA PRO A 33 33.93 -0.13 -8.76
C PRO A 33 33.98 1.24 -8.09
N PRO A 34 35.09 1.65 -7.47
CA PRO A 34 35.22 2.98 -6.94
C PRO A 34 35.32 3.99 -8.11
N GLU A 35 34.22 4.68 -8.34
CA GLU A 35 34.19 5.79 -9.29
C GLU A 35 34.89 7.00 -8.65
N SER A 36 36.03 7.32 -9.22
CA SER A 36 36.87 8.46 -8.88
C SER A 36 36.06 9.76 -9.06
N VAL A 37 35.93 10.50 -7.97
CA VAL A 37 35.37 11.85 -7.96
C VAL A 37 36.40 12.79 -8.59
N PRO A 38 36.08 13.52 -9.65
CA PRO A 38 36.93 14.67 -10.03
C PRO A 38 36.53 15.87 -9.15
N GLU A 39 37.47 16.30 -8.38
CA GLU A 39 37.48 17.56 -7.65
C GLU A 39 37.49 18.71 -8.66
N ILE A 40 36.39 19.45 -8.75
CA ILE A 40 36.40 20.75 -9.46
C ILE A 40 36.16 21.81 -8.40
N GLY A 41 37.29 22.40 -8.01
CA GLY A 41 37.31 23.69 -7.36
C GLY A 41 36.96 24.81 -8.34
N GLY A 42 36.19 25.78 -7.90
CA GLY A 42 35.89 26.97 -8.71
C GLY A 42 34.87 27.88 -8.03
N SER A 43 35.34 28.71 -7.12
CA SER A 43 35.07 30.15 -7.00
C SER A 43 33.63 30.66 -7.05
N VAL A 44 33.18 31.12 -5.93
CA VAL A 44 32.11 32.14 -5.77
C VAL A 44 32.58 33.46 -6.37
N PRO A 45 31.74 34.22 -7.05
CA PRO A 45 31.70 35.66 -6.83
C PRO A 45 30.29 36.11 -6.39
N ASP A 46 30.32 36.73 -5.26
CA ASP A 46 29.42 37.72 -4.73
C ASP A 46 29.22 38.88 -5.71
N GLN A 47 27.97 39.29 -5.97
CA GLN A 47 27.68 40.68 -6.26
C GLN A 47 26.17 40.98 -6.06
N SER A 48 25.96 41.67 -4.95
CA SER A 48 24.87 42.59 -4.73
C SER A 48 24.70 43.59 -5.88
N THR A 49 23.48 43.85 -6.27
CA THR A 49 22.96 45.23 -6.46
C THR A 49 21.44 45.20 -6.72
N VAL A 50 20.73 45.80 -5.82
CA VAL A 50 19.43 46.43 -6.08
C VAL A 50 19.73 47.88 -6.47
N PRO A 51 19.00 48.48 -7.43
CA PRO A 51 18.00 49.42 -7.00
C PRO A 51 16.68 49.40 -7.79
N GLY A 52 15.64 49.72 -7.06
CA GLY A 52 14.31 49.95 -7.38
C GLY A 52 13.98 50.91 -8.52
N ASP A 53 12.77 50.81 -8.99
CA ASP A 53 11.91 51.97 -9.06
C ASP A 53 10.41 51.61 -9.19
N SER A 54 9.64 52.42 -8.66
CA SER A 54 8.20 52.49 -8.55
C SER A 54 7.48 52.56 -9.91
N ASN A 55 6.34 51.92 -10.11
CA ASN A 55 5.15 52.71 -10.51
C ASN A 55 3.82 51.97 -10.34
N VAL A 56 2.99 52.56 -9.58
CA VAL A 56 1.56 52.72 -9.51
C VAL A 56 0.79 52.26 -10.75
N GLY A 57 -0.25 51.45 -10.51
CA GLY A 57 -1.26 51.10 -11.49
C GLY A 57 -2.41 50.36 -10.82
N ASP A 58 -3.15 51.07 -9.97
CA ASP A 58 -4.48 50.71 -9.52
C ASP A 58 -5.36 50.31 -10.69
N LYS A 59 -5.94 49.15 -10.64
CA LYS A 59 -7.33 48.87 -11.01
C LYS A 59 -7.80 47.54 -10.49
N GLY A 60 -8.74 47.61 -9.60
CA GLY A 60 -9.46 46.50 -9.04
C GLY A 60 -9.99 45.51 -10.08
N ALA A 61 -9.82 44.29 -9.79
CA ALA A 61 -10.72 43.21 -10.14
C ALA A 61 -10.63 42.24 -8.97
N ASP A 62 -11.60 42.38 -8.11
CA ASP A 62 -12.05 41.34 -7.20
C ASP A 62 -12.29 40.06 -8.01
N GLN A 63 -11.25 39.27 -8.14
CA GLN A 63 -11.30 37.88 -8.53
C GLN A 63 -10.62 37.11 -7.40
N SER A 64 -11.35 37.04 -6.28
CA SER A 64 -11.20 35.85 -5.44
C SER A 64 -11.29 34.67 -6.39
N PRO A 65 -10.22 33.90 -6.63
CA PRO A 65 -10.40 32.60 -7.22
C PRO A 65 -11.28 31.86 -6.23
N LEU A 66 -12.54 31.72 -6.56
CA LEU A 66 -13.34 30.65 -6.04
C LEU A 66 -12.46 29.43 -6.18
N LEU A 67 -11.79 29.08 -5.08
CA LEU A 67 -11.33 27.72 -4.84
C LEU A 67 -12.60 26.88 -4.89
N SER A 68 -13.10 26.69 -6.10
CA SER A 68 -14.08 25.67 -6.39
C SER A 68 -13.48 24.44 -5.84
N ALA A 69 -13.98 24.01 -4.69
CA ALA A 69 -13.55 22.79 -4.04
C ALA A 69 -13.64 21.69 -5.10
N VAL A 70 -12.52 21.42 -5.74
CA VAL A 70 -12.41 20.37 -6.76
C VAL A 70 -12.78 19.10 -6.02
N ARG A 71 -14.05 18.68 -6.16
CA ARG A 71 -14.51 17.43 -5.58
C ARG A 71 -13.66 16.34 -6.19
N PRO A 72 -12.95 15.56 -5.40
CA PRO A 72 -12.13 14.50 -5.92
C PRO A 72 -13.01 13.54 -6.73
N VAL A 73 -12.69 13.42 -8.02
CA VAL A 73 -13.46 12.57 -8.94
C VAL A 73 -12.96 11.15 -8.89
N GLN A 74 -13.88 10.20 -8.79
CA GLN A 74 -13.54 8.77 -8.87
C GLN A 74 -13.07 8.42 -10.27
N ARG A 75 -11.90 7.81 -10.38
CA ARG A 75 -11.37 7.35 -11.66
C ARG A 75 -12.03 6.01 -12.06
N PRO A 76 -12.39 5.82 -13.35
CA PRO A 76 -12.90 4.54 -13.83
C PRO A 76 -11.81 3.47 -13.73
N ARG A 77 -12.17 2.31 -13.18
CA ARG A 77 -11.24 1.18 -13.04
C ARG A 77 -11.11 0.41 -14.35
N PRO A 78 -9.89 0.01 -14.76
CA PRO A 78 -9.69 -0.93 -15.85
C PRO A 78 -10.45 -2.25 -15.63
N LYS A 79 -11.02 -2.83 -16.70
CA LYS A 79 -11.79 -4.09 -16.59
C LYS A 79 -11.00 -5.24 -15.93
N VAL A 80 -9.68 -5.29 -16.17
CA VAL A 80 -8.79 -6.29 -15.56
C VAL A 80 -8.75 -6.09 -14.05
N LEU A 81 -8.56 -4.86 -13.57
CA LEU A 81 -8.55 -4.54 -12.14
C LEU A 81 -9.87 -4.93 -11.47
N VAL A 82 -11.01 -4.60 -12.10
CA VAL A 82 -12.33 -4.98 -11.58
C VAL A 82 -12.47 -6.50 -11.41
N ARG A 83 -11.96 -7.28 -12.37
CA ARG A 83 -11.97 -8.75 -12.26
C ARG A 83 -11.11 -9.27 -11.12
N MET A 84 -9.92 -8.69 -10.93
CA MET A 84 -9.02 -9.07 -9.84
C MET A 84 -9.61 -8.73 -8.47
N ILE A 85 -10.21 -7.56 -8.32
CA ILE A 85 -10.92 -7.15 -7.11
C ILE A 85 -12.03 -8.16 -6.77
N ARG A 86 -12.89 -8.49 -7.73
CA ARG A 86 -13.97 -9.48 -7.54
C ARG A 86 -13.45 -10.87 -7.16
N ASN A 87 -12.33 -11.27 -7.76
CA ASN A 87 -11.69 -12.55 -7.42
C ASN A 87 -11.18 -12.54 -5.98
N ALA A 88 -10.48 -11.49 -5.58
CA ALA A 88 -9.99 -11.33 -4.21
C ALA A 88 -11.14 -11.28 -3.19
N GLU A 89 -12.23 -10.58 -3.48
CA GLU A 89 -13.43 -10.57 -2.64
C GLU A 89 -14.04 -11.96 -2.47
N LYS A 90 -14.10 -12.75 -3.56
CA LYS A 90 -14.55 -14.15 -3.51
C LYS A 90 -13.62 -15.01 -2.66
N GLN A 91 -12.31 -14.84 -2.80
CA GLN A 91 -11.32 -15.56 -2.00
C GLN A 91 -11.44 -15.23 -0.51
N LEU A 92 -11.65 -13.95 -0.15
CA LEU A 92 -11.91 -13.53 1.24
C LEU A 92 -13.19 -14.15 1.80
N LYS A 93 -14.27 -14.19 1.01
CA LYS A 93 -15.52 -14.86 1.40
C LYS A 93 -15.31 -16.36 1.64
N ASN A 94 -14.45 -16.99 0.87
CA ASN A 94 -14.09 -18.40 0.98
C ASN A 94 -13.04 -18.68 2.07
N ARG A 95 -12.71 -17.71 2.93
CA ARG A 95 -11.69 -17.83 3.97
C ARG A 95 -10.28 -18.18 3.44
N GLN A 96 -9.94 -17.62 2.29
CA GLN A 96 -8.64 -17.78 1.63
C GLN A 96 -7.86 -16.44 1.62
N PRO A 97 -7.54 -15.86 2.78
CA PRO A 97 -6.97 -14.50 2.84
C PRO A 97 -5.58 -14.42 2.23
N GLN A 98 -4.74 -15.46 2.31
CA GLN A 98 -3.41 -15.48 1.69
C GLN A 98 -3.51 -15.36 0.17
N LEU A 99 -4.43 -16.15 -0.43
CA LEU A 99 -4.64 -16.13 -1.88
C LEU A 99 -5.24 -14.79 -2.34
N ALA A 100 -6.15 -14.22 -1.55
CA ALA A 100 -6.70 -12.90 -1.81
C ALA A 100 -5.60 -11.83 -1.79
N PHE A 101 -4.72 -11.88 -0.79
CA PHE A 101 -3.60 -10.94 -0.68
C PHE A 101 -2.70 -11.01 -1.91
N SER A 102 -2.28 -12.19 -2.33
CA SER A 102 -1.46 -12.39 -3.53
C SER A 102 -2.15 -11.90 -4.82
N THR A 103 -3.47 -12.14 -4.97
CA THR A 103 -4.25 -11.59 -6.08
C THR A 103 -4.26 -10.06 -6.08
N LEU A 104 -4.34 -9.44 -4.88
CA LEU A 104 -4.35 -7.99 -4.72
C LEU A 104 -2.97 -7.37 -4.93
N GLU A 105 -1.88 -8.05 -4.56
CA GLU A 105 -0.52 -7.62 -4.92
C GLU A 105 -0.37 -7.48 -6.43
N GLN A 106 -0.87 -8.46 -7.21
CA GLN A 106 -0.89 -8.34 -8.67
C GLN A 106 -1.77 -7.19 -9.16
N ALA A 107 -2.87 -6.90 -8.47
CA ALA A 107 -3.74 -5.77 -8.80
C ALA A 107 -3.04 -4.41 -8.63
N LEU A 108 -2.11 -4.28 -7.68
CA LEU A 108 -1.32 -3.05 -7.49
C LEU A 108 -0.42 -2.71 -8.70
N TYR A 109 0.03 -3.69 -9.46
CA TYR A 109 0.79 -3.44 -10.70
C TYR A 109 -0.07 -2.78 -11.78
N ILE A 110 -1.40 -2.93 -11.71
CA ILE A 110 -2.34 -2.32 -12.66
C ILE A 110 -2.71 -0.91 -12.20
N ASP A 111 -3.07 -0.75 -10.93
CA ASP A 111 -3.33 0.55 -10.30
C ASP A 111 -2.97 0.53 -8.82
N GLY A 112 -1.77 0.98 -8.50
CA GLY A 112 -1.28 1.12 -7.13
C GLY A 112 -1.94 2.24 -6.33
N GLN A 113 -2.79 3.07 -6.97
CA GLN A 113 -3.50 4.18 -6.34
C GLN A 113 -4.98 3.87 -6.06
N ASP A 114 -5.46 2.66 -6.38
CA ASP A 114 -6.84 2.28 -6.09
C ASP A 114 -7.03 1.98 -4.58
N PRO A 115 -7.83 2.79 -3.86
CA PRO A 115 -7.99 2.62 -2.42
C PRO A 115 -8.71 1.33 -2.03
N LEU A 116 -9.57 0.78 -2.92
CA LEU A 116 -10.26 -0.47 -2.64
C LEU A 116 -9.32 -1.67 -2.63
N VAL A 117 -8.29 -1.66 -3.49
CA VAL A 117 -7.25 -2.70 -3.47
C VAL A 117 -6.53 -2.71 -2.13
N TRP A 118 -6.09 -1.55 -1.65
CA TRP A 118 -5.45 -1.40 -0.34
C TRP A 118 -6.36 -1.80 0.82
N HIS A 119 -7.65 -1.45 0.75
CA HIS A 119 -8.63 -1.88 1.74
C HIS A 119 -8.76 -3.41 1.82
N LEU A 120 -8.88 -4.07 0.66
CA LEU A 120 -9.02 -5.54 0.62
C LEU A 120 -7.74 -6.24 1.07
N MET A 121 -6.55 -5.68 0.79
CA MET A 121 -5.28 -6.16 1.35
C MET A 121 -5.25 -6.03 2.88
N ALA A 122 -5.73 -4.90 3.41
CA ALA A 122 -5.85 -4.70 4.85
C ALA A 122 -6.78 -5.75 5.48
N ARG A 123 -7.89 -6.01 4.84
CA ARG A 123 -8.82 -7.06 5.28
C ARG A 123 -8.20 -8.46 5.22
N ALA A 124 -7.46 -8.77 4.15
CA ALA A 124 -6.76 -10.04 4.03
C ALA A 124 -5.74 -10.26 5.16
N GLN A 125 -4.99 -9.21 5.52
CA GLN A 125 -4.05 -9.28 6.63
C GLN A 125 -4.76 -9.40 7.98
N PHE A 126 -5.88 -8.71 8.16
CA PHE A 126 -6.68 -8.83 9.37
C PHE A 126 -7.23 -10.25 9.54
N ASP A 127 -7.77 -10.84 8.47
CA ASP A 127 -8.31 -12.21 8.47
C ASP A 127 -7.20 -13.28 8.69
N GLN A 128 -5.92 -12.92 8.50
CA GLN A 128 -4.74 -13.74 8.84
C GLN A 128 -4.24 -13.53 10.27
N GLY A 129 -4.82 -12.59 11.02
CA GLY A 129 -4.36 -12.22 12.37
C GLY A 129 -3.21 -11.19 12.40
N ASN A 130 -2.77 -10.69 11.24
CA ASN A 130 -1.70 -9.70 11.12
C ASN A 130 -2.23 -8.27 11.34
N VAL A 131 -2.72 -8.00 12.56
CA VAL A 131 -3.48 -6.78 12.90
C VAL A 131 -2.67 -5.51 12.64
N VAL A 132 -1.39 -5.47 13.01
CA VAL A 132 -0.53 -4.29 12.82
C VAL A 132 -0.39 -3.94 11.33
N GLN A 133 -0.18 -4.94 10.50
CA GLN A 133 -0.06 -4.75 9.05
C GLN A 133 -1.41 -4.35 8.44
N ALA A 134 -2.52 -4.94 8.89
CA ALA A 134 -3.85 -4.57 8.47
C ALA A 134 -4.16 -3.09 8.74
N VAL A 135 -3.81 -2.59 9.93
CA VAL A 135 -3.96 -1.17 10.30
C VAL A 135 -3.14 -0.27 9.37
N SER A 136 -1.90 -0.62 9.08
CA SER A 136 -1.03 0.14 8.20
C SER A 136 -1.58 0.23 6.77
N LEU A 137 -2.06 -0.88 6.22
CA LEU A 137 -2.68 -0.93 4.90
C LEU A 137 -4.01 -0.16 4.85
N ALA A 138 -4.84 -0.24 5.90
CA ALA A 138 -6.08 0.54 6.00
C ALA A 138 -5.81 2.05 6.05
N LYS A 139 -4.77 2.50 6.75
CA LYS A 139 -4.32 3.91 6.75
C LYS A 139 -3.86 4.33 5.35
N LYS A 140 -3.11 3.49 4.64
CA LYS A 140 -2.71 3.75 3.25
C LYS A 140 -3.93 3.84 2.34
N SER A 141 -4.90 2.94 2.47
CA SER A 141 -6.18 3.03 1.76
C SER A 141 -6.89 4.36 2.02
N ASN A 142 -6.97 4.81 3.27
CA ASN A 142 -7.61 6.07 3.65
C ASN A 142 -6.94 7.29 2.99
N SER A 143 -5.60 7.32 2.90
CA SER A 143 -4.88 8.43 2.26
C SER A 143 -5.20 8.56 0.77
N LEU A 144 -5.61 7.47 0.12
CA LEU A 144 -5.99 7.42 -1.29
C LEU A 144 -7.50 7.59 -1.52
N ALA A 145 -8.32 7.48 -0.47
CA ALA A 145 -9.77 7.36 -0.55
C ALA A 145 -10.51 8.71 -0.48
N ALA A 146 -9.89 9.84 -0.87
CA ALA A 146 -10.53 11.15 -0.81
C ALA A 146 -11.85 11.19 -1.61
N ALA A 147 -11.86 10.56 -2.80
CA ALA A 147 -13.04 10.47 -3.69
C ALA A 147 -13.93 9.23 -3.41
N TYR A 148 -13.60 8.40 -2.41
CA TYR A 148 -14.24 7.10 -2.19
C TYR A 148 -14.77 6.96 -0.75
N PRO A 149 -15.89 7.63 -0.43
CA PRO A 149 -16.44 7.63 0.94
C PRO A 149 -16.81 6.23 1.43
N ASP A 150 -17.29 5.35 0.54
CA ASP A 150 -17.61 3.96 0.84
C ASP A 150 -16.38 3.16 1.30
N VAL A 151 -15.21 3.40 0.70
CA VAL A 151 -13.96 2.75 1.11
C VAL A 151 -13.49 3.29 2.45
N ARG A 152 -13.64 4.59 2.69
CA ARG A 152 -13.31 5.20 4.00
C ARG A 152 -14.15 4.62 5.12
N GLU A 153 -15.44 4.42 4.89
CA GLU A 153 -16.33 3.79 5.86
C GLU A 153 -15.91 2.34 6.17
N LYS A 154 -15.61 1.55 5.13
CA LYS A 154 -15.10 0.18 5.29
C LYS A 154 -13.79 0.14 6.07
N ASN A 155 -12.86 1.07 5.80
CA ASN A 155 -11.62 1.20 6.55
C ASN A 155 -11.86 1.55 8.01
N ALA A 156 -12.76 2.50 8.28
CA ALA A 156 -13.11 2.87 9.65
C ALA A 156 -13.68 1.68 10.43
N ALA A 157 -14.52 0.86 9.79
CA ALA A 157 -15.04 -0.37 10.39
C ALA A 157 -13.93 -1.39 10.69
N LEU A 158 -12.97 -1.56 9.77
CA LEU A 158 -11.82 -2.46 9.97
C LEU A 158 -10.92 -1.99 11.11
N LEU A 159 -10.60 -0.68 11.14
CA LEU A 159 -9.76 -0.09 12.18
C LEU A 159 -10.39 -0.22 13.58
N ARG A 160 -11.71 -0.02 13.71
CA ARG A 160 -12.41 -0.28 14.98
C ARG A 160 -12.29 -1.73 15.42
N LYS A 161 -12.44 -2.70 14.51
CA LYS A 161 -12.25 -4.12 14.84
C LYS A 161 -10.82 -4.42 15.30
N ALA A 162 -9.83 -3.82 14.63
CA ALA A 162 -8.43 -4.01 14.96
C ALA A 162 -8.02 -3.41 16.33
N GLN A 163 -8.76 -2.43 16.84
CA GLN A 163 -8.53 -1.85 18.17
C GLN A 163 -9.12 -2.70 19.30
N GLY A 164 -10.09 -3.57 19.00
CA GLY A 164 -10.74 -4.46 19.97
C GLY A 164 -10.23 -5.91 19.92
N SER A 165 -9.20 -6.18 19.14
CA SER A 165 -8.55 -7.49 19.02
C SER A 165 -7.27 -7.52 19.85
#